data_6c823307a45c05e791f1d77b00be55a9
#
_entry.id   6c823307a45c05e791f1d77b00be55a9
#
_cell.length_a   1.000
_cell.length_b   1.000
_cell.length_c   1.000
_cell.angle_alpha   90.00
_cell.angle_beta   90.00
_cell.angle_gamma   90.00
#
_symmetry.space_group_name_H-M   'P 1'
#
loop_
_entity.id
_entity.type
_entity.pdbx_description
1 polymer ?
#
loop_
_entity_poly.entity_id
_entity_poly.type
_entity_poly.pdbx_seq_one_letter_code
_entity_poly.pdbx_strand_id
1 'polypeptide(L)'
;MSDEVRLRDVEETDLEVFFEQEQDPEATRRSQFPPRDRERFMTHWTTKVLGDPTVLVQTVTVNGTPAGNVVSWWEEDRRFLGYWFGRPFWGRGIGTRAVTLFLQREQTRPLYADPYTGNTGSVRLLERCGFTRAGTVWYGDNEHILLVLHA
;
A
#
# COMPACT_ATOMS: atom_id res chain seq x y z
N MET A 1 -8.97 -18.87 15.99
CA MET A 1 -9.55 -17.52 15.98
C MET A 1 -9.06 -16.75 14.78
N SER A 2 -9.94 -16.02 14.13
CA SER A 2 -9.54 -15.19 12.99
C SER A 2 -9.05 -13.82 13.46
N ASP A 3 -8.13 -13.26 12.72
CA ASP A 3 -7.62 -11.91 12.97
C ASP A 3 -8.71 -10.86 12.69
N GLU A 4 -8.82 -9.88 13.55
CA GLU A 4 -9.71 -8.75 13.34
C GLU A 4 -8.93 -7.65 12.59
N VAL A 5 -9.26 -7.43 11.32
CA VAL A 5 -8.63 -6.42 10.49
C VAL A 5 -9.54 -5.20 10.43
N ARG A 6 -9.01 -4.04 10.79
CA ARG A 6 -9.73 -2.77 10.75
C ARG A 6 -8.91 -1.68 10.08
N LEU A 7 -9.59 -0.68 9.59
CA LEU A 7 -8.97 0.55 9.08
C LEU A 7 -9.35 1.69 10.02
N ARG A 8 -8.40 2.60 10.26
CA ARG A 8 -8.64 3.84 11.00
C ARG A 8 -7.76 4.95 10.47
N ASP A 9 -8.05 6.17 10.85
CA ASP A 9 -7.22 7.30 10.48
C ASP A 9 -5.82 7.15 11.07
N VAL A 10 -4.83 7.68 10.36
CA VAL A 10 -3.43 7.62 10.79
C VAL A 10 -3.23 8.52 12.00
N GLU A 11 -2.57 7.99 13.01
CA GLU A 11 -2.13 8.73 14.19
C GLU A 11 -0.63 9.02 14.07
N GLU A 12 -0.17 10.06 14.75
CA GLU A 12 1.24 10.45 14.68
C GLU A 12 2.19 9.31 15.07
N THR A 13 1.81 8.55 16.10
CA THR A 13 2.61 7.39 16.56
C THR A 13 2.72 6.29 15.52
N ASP A 14 1.80 6.21 14.57
CA ASP A 14 1.86 5.21 13.49
C ASP A 14 3.05 5.44 12.56
N LEU A 15 3.48 6.68 12.39
CA LEU A 15 4.56 7.00 11.45
C LEU A 15 5.86 6.28 11.81
N GLU A 16 6.15 6.15 13.10
CA GLU A 16 7.32 5.41 13.55
C GLU A 16 7.23 3.94 13.19
N VAL A 17 6.05 3.35 13.35
CA VAL A 17 5.79 1.96 12.97
C VAL A 17 5.96 1.78 11.46
N PHE A 18 5.39 2.68 10.66
CA PHE A 18 5.49 2.62 9.21
C PHE A 18 6.95 2.78 8.74
N PHE A 19 7.70 3.65 9.40
CA PHE A 19 9.11 3.82 9.10
C PHE A 19 9.88 2.52 9.32
N GLU A 20 9.69 1.89 10.48
CA GLU A 20 10.35 0.62 10.80
C GLU A 20 9.96 -0.48 9.80
N GLN A 21 8.70 -0.53 9.41
CA GLN A 21 8.23 -1.51 8.43
C GLN A 21 8.88 -1.31 7.06
N GLU A 22 9.10 -0.06 6.64
CA GLU A 22 9.77 0.25 5.38
C GLU A 22 11.24 -0.15 5.39
N GLN A 23 11.87 -0.19 6.56
CA GLN A 23 13.31 -0.54 6.67
C GLN A 23 13.58 -2.05 6.58
N ASP A 24 12.54 -2.88 6.54
CA ASP A 24 12.71 -4.33 6.45
C ASP A 24 13.38 -4.72 5.12
N PRO A 25 14.59 -5.36 5.16
CA PRO A 25 15.29 -5.74 3.94
C PRO A 25 14.51 -6.68 3.02
N GLU A 26 13.71 -7.58 3.59
CA GLU A 26 12.89 -8.50 2.80
C GLU A 26 11.80 -7.75 2.05
N ALA A 27 11.20 -6.73 2.68
CA ALA A 27 10.21 -5.87 2.03
C ALA A 27 10.83 -5.10 0.88
N THR A 28 12.04 -4.58 1.06
CA THR A 28 12.80 -3.90 -0.01
C THR A 28 13.06 -4.84 -1.18
N ARG A 29 13.49 -6.08 -0.88
CA ARG A 29 13.79 -7.07 -1.91
C ARG A 29 12.55 -7.41 -2.74
N ARG A 30 11.40 -7.60 -2.09
CA ARG A 30 10.16 -7.97 -2.78
C ARG A 30 9.56 -6.83 -3.59
N SER A 31 9.63 -5.62 -3.09
CA SER A 31 9.01 -4.45 -3.72
C SER A 31 9.95 -3.71 -4.68
N GLN A 32 11.26 -3.90 -4.54
CA GLN A 32 12.28 -3.10 -5.21
C GLN A 32 12.11 -1.60 -4.94
N PHE A 33 11.55 -1.28 -3.79
CA PHE A 33 11.38 0.08 -3.32
C PHE A 33 12.45 0.37 -2.26
N PRO A 34 13.43 1.25 -2.55
CA PRO A 34 14.51 1.52 -1.61
C PRO A 34 13.99 2.23 -0.36
N PRO A 35 14.44 1.81 0.83
CA PRO A 35 13.99 2.46 2.06
C PRO A 35 14.52 3.89 2.13
N ARG A 36 13.67 4.79 2.62
CA ARG A 36 14.04 6.19 2.85
C ARG A 36 14.64 6.33 4.24
N ASP A 37 15.58 7.27 4.40
CA ASP A 37 16.06 7.62 5.73
C ASP A 37 14.90 8.27 6.54
N ARG A 38 15.10 8.40 7.85
CA ARG A 38 14.05 8.90 8.75
C ARG A 38 13.55 10.29 8.35
N GLU A 39 14.45 11.21 8.04
CA GLU A 39 14.07 12.57 7.70
C GLU A 39 13.23 12.62 6.43
N ARG A 40 13.67 11.92 5.39
CA ARG A 40 12.94 11.84 4.13
C ARG A 40 11.59 11.17 4.30
N PHE A 41 11.55 10.09 5.08
CA PHE A 41 10.32 9.37 5.36
C PHE A 41 9.31 10.28 6.07
N MET A 42 9.72 10.92 7.17
CA MET A 42 8.82 11.76 7.95
C MET A 42 8.35 12.97 7.15
N THR A 43 9.24 13.60 6.37
CA THR A 43 8.86 14.73 5.50
C THR A 43 7.85 14.29 4.45
N HIS A 44 8.09 13.14 3.79
CA HIS A 44 7.15 12.61 2.79
C HIS A 44 5.78 12.36 3.41
N TRP A 45 5.72 11.67 4.55
CA TRP A 45 4.46 11.34 5.19
C TRP A 45 3.69 12.57 5.68
N THR A 46 4.38 13.55 6.25
CA THR A 46 3.72 14.75 6.78
C THR A 46 3.27 15.71 5.67
N THR A 47 4.02 15.81 4.57
CA THR A 47 3.71 16.78 3.51
C THR A 47 2.96 16.19 2.32
N LYS A 48 3.34 14.99 1.87
CA LYS A 48 2.79 14.41 0.63
C LYS A 48 1.65 13.44 0.88
N VAL A 49 1.60 12.82 2.05
CA VAL A 49 0.54 11.87 2.39
C VAL A 49 -0.51 12.54 3.28
N LEU A 50 -0.13 12.93 4.49
CA LEU A 50 -1.07 13.54 5.45
C LEU A 50 -1.37 15.00 5.12
N GLY A 51 -0.43 15.69 4.50
CA GLY A 51 -0.58 17.10 4.13
C GLY A 51 -1.32 17.36 2.83
N ASP A 52 -1.62 16.33 2.05
CA ASP A 52 -2.34 16.47 0.78
C ASP A 52 -3.80 16.03 0.96
N PRO A 53 -4.76 16.97 0.85
CA PRO A 53 -6.17 16.64 1.08
C PRO A 53 -6.78 15.71 0.03
N THR A 54 -6.12 15.51 -1.12
CA THR A 54 -6.59 14.58 -2.16
C THR A 54 -6.17 13.14 -1.92
N VAL A 55 -5.24 12.91 -0.98
CA VAL A 55 -4.77 11.56 -0.63
C VAL A 55 -5.69 10.94 0.40
N LEU A 56 -6.14 9.72 0.13
CA LEU A 56 -6.86 8.92 1.11
C LEU A 56 -5.84 7.95 1.72
N VAL A 57 -5.73 7.93 3.04
CA VAL A 57 -4.79 7.06 3.75
C VAL A 57 -5.44 6.51 5.01
N GLN A 58 -5.19 5.22 5.27
CA GLN A 58 -5.71 4.55 6.47
C GLN A 58 -4.63 3.69 7.08
N THR A 59 -4.56 3.67 8.40
CA THR A 59 -3.78 2.68 9.12
C THR A 59 -4.58 1.38 9.16
N VAL A 60 -3.91 0.28 8.85
CA VAL A 60 -4.47 -1.06 9.00
C VAL A 60 -4.08 -1.58 10.37
N THR A 61 -5.06 -2.00 11.16
CA THR A 61 -4.80 -2.65 12.43
C THR A 61 -5.22 -4.12 12.38
N VAL A 62 -4.46 -4.95 13.08
CA VAL A 62 -4.78 -6.37 13.28
C VAL A 62 -4.87 -6.60 14.77
N ASN A 63 -6.06 -6.94 15.23
CA ASN A 63 -6.33 -7.12 16.66
C ASN A 63 -5.88 -5.89 17.47
N GLY A 64 -6.08 -4.69 16.90
CA GLY A 64 -5.74 -3.42 17.54
C GLY A 64 -4.29 -2.96 17.36
N THR A 65 -3.42 -3.77 16.77
CA THR A 65 -2.02 -3.43 16.55
C THR A 65 -1.80 -2.88 15.15
N PRO A 66 -1.09 -1.75 14.97
CA PRO A 66 -0.78 -1.23 13.64
C PRO A 66 0.03 -2.24 12.82
N ALA A 67 -0.53 -2.68 11.71
CA ALA A 67 0.06 -3.71 10.84
C ALA A 67 0.61 -3.13 9.54
N GLY A 68 0.15 -1.95 9.15
CA GLY A 68 0.56 -1.32 7.91
C GLY A 68 -0.37 -0.19 7.52
N ASN A 69 -0.33 0.17 6.25
CA ASN A 69 -1.14 1.27 5.71
C ASN A 69 -1.61 0.97 4.29
N VAL A 70 -2.70 1.62 3.90
CA VAL A 70 -3.21 1.63 2.53
C VAL A 70 -3.41 3.10 2.14
N VAL A 71 -2.95 3.46 0.95
CA VAL A 71 -2.93 4.84 0.46
C VAL A 71 -3.45 4.89 -0.97
N SER A 72 -4.21 5.93 -1.31
CA SER A 72 -4.51 6.23 -2.70
C SER A 72 -4.24 7.70 -2.99
N TRP A 73 -3.73 7.96 -4.20
CA TRP A 73 -3.29 9.30 -4.59
C TRP A 73 -3.44 9.51 -6.09
N TRP A 74 -3.39 10.77 -6.50
CA TRP A 74 -3.40 11.12 -7.91
C TRP A 74 -1.97 11.26 -8.44
N GLU A 75 -1.72 10.65 -9.60
CA GLU A 75 -0.57 10.94 -10.45
C GLU A 75 -1.13 11.41 -11.78
N GLU A 76 -1.01 12.70 -12.03
CA GLU A 76 -1.65 13.34 -13.18
C GLU A 76 -3.15 13.04 -13.17
N ASP A 77 -3.68 12.36 -14.19
CA ASP A 77 -5.10 12.06 -14.32
C ASP A 77 -5.49 10.66 -13.88
N ARG A 78 -4.55 9.91 -13.26
CA ARG A 78 -4.79 8.54 -12.80
C ARG A 78 -4.74 8.43 -11.29
N ARG A 79 -5.69 7.67 -10.76
CA ARG A 79 -5.73 7.36 -9.33
C ARG A 79 -5.01 6.05 -9.07
N PHE A 80 -4.05 6.06 -8.14
CA PHE A 80 -3.24 4.89 -7.79
C PHE A 80 -3.50 4.45 -6.37
N LEU A 81 -3.34 3.15 -6.13
CA LEU A 81 -3.41 2.50 -4.83
C LEU A 81 -2.04 1.93 -4.48
N GLY A 82 -1.61 2.12 -3.24
CA GLY A 82 -0.43 1.49 -2.70
C GLY A 82 -0.66 1.06 -1.26
N TYR A 83 0.19 0.16 -0.76
CA TYR A 83 0.09 -0.32 0.62
C TYR A 83 1.43 -0.87 1.06
N TRP A 84 1.59 -0.97 2.37
CA TRP A 84 2.78 -1.57 2.98
C TRP A 84 2.38 -2.24 4.28
N PHE A 85 2.80 -3.50 4.45
CA PHE A 85 2.50 -4.28 5.66
C PHE A 85 3.78 -4.78 6.29
N GLY A 86 3.81 -4.82 7.63
CA GLY A 86 4.92 -5.38 8.38
C GLY A 86 5.03 -6.88 8.18
N ARG A 87 6.27 -7.39 8.18
CA ARG A 87 6.54 -8.81 7.91
C ARG A 87 5.73 -9.80 8.76
N PRO A 88 5.53 -9.57 10.08
CA PRO A 88 4.74 -10.52 10.89
C PRO A 88 3.31 -10.72 10.42
N PHE A 89 2.81 -9.81 9.59
CA PHE A 89 1.43 -9.85 9.10
C PHE A 89 1.30 -10.44 7.70
N TRP A 90 2.41 -10.84 7.08
CA TRP A 90 2.38 -11.45 5.74
C TRP A 90 1.84 -12.88 5.77
N GLY A 91 1.24 -13.32 4.66
CA GLY A 91 0.78 -14.70 4.50
C GLY A 91 -0.42 -15.09 5.34
N ARG A 92 -1.19 -14.10 5.83
CA ARG A 92 -2.35 -14.32 6.71
C ARG A 92 -3.66 -13.78 6.11
N GLY A 93 -3.63 -13.37 4.85
CA GLY A 93 -4.81 -12.80 4.19
C GLY A 93 -5.17 -11.38 4.64
N ILE A 94 -4.33 -10.74 5.45
CA ILE A 94 -4.58 -9.41 6.00
C ILE A 94 -4.63 -8.37 4.90
N GLY A 95 -3.68 -8.40 3.97
CA GLY A 95 -3.62 -7.43 2.88
C GLY A 95 -4.88 -7.45 2.02
N THR A 96 -5.35 -8.64 1.66
CA THR A 96 -6.59 -8.78 0.86
C THR A 96 -7.78 -8.19 1.59
N ARG A 97 -7.92 -8.46 2.88
CA ARG A 97 -9.02 -7.92 3.69
C ARG A 97 -8.91 -6.41 3.86
N ALA A 98 -7.70 -5.90 4.08
CA ALA A 98 -7.46 -4.47 4.24
C ALA A 98 -7.81 -3.70 2.98
N VAL A 99 -7.34 -4.17 1.82
CA VAL A 99 -7.64 -3.53 0.54
C VAL A 99 -9.13 -3.60 0.22
N THR A 100 -9.78 -4.74 0.48
CA THR A 100 -11.22 -4.88 0.29
C THR A 100 -12.00 -3.83 1.11
N LEU A 101 -11.63 -3.63 2.38
CA LEU A 101 -12.23 -2.59 3.22
C LEU A 101 -11.95 -1.19 2.68
N PHE A 102 -10.73 -0.94 2.24
CA PHE A 102 -10.32 0.37 1.71
C PHE A 102 -11.11 0.73 0.45
N LEU A 103 -11.38 -0.25 -0.41
CA LEU A 103 -12.13 -0.03 -1.65
C LEU A 103 -13.60 0.38 -1.40
N GLN A 104 -14.11 0.15 -0.21
CA GLN A 104 -15.44 0.66 0.17
C GLN A 104 -15.43 2.17 0.32
N ARG A 105 -14.29 2.76 0.63
CA ARG A 105 -14.10 4.21 0.77
C ARG A 105 -13.53 4.85 -0.50
N GLU A 106 -12.62 4.15 -1.17
CA GLU A 106 -12.01 4.65 -2.41
C GLU A 106 -12.89 4.25 -3.59
N GLN A 107 -13.72 5.19 -4.05
CA GLN A 107 -14.72 4.95 -5.09
C GLN A 107 -14.27 5.37 -6.49
N THR A 108 -13.11 6.03 -6.62
CA THR A 108 -12.60 6.46 -7.93
C THR A 108 -12.30 5.26 -8.81
N ARG A 109 -12.83 5.27 -10.04
CA ARG A 109 -12.57 4.24 -11.06
C ARG A 109 -12.27 4.92 -12.40
N PRO A 110 -11.36 4.38 -13.20
CA PRO A 110 -10.49 3.25 -12.89
C PRO A 110 -9.50 3.58 -11.79
N LEU A 111 -9.12 2.55 -11.01
CA LEU A 111 -8.11 2.65 -9.97
C LEU A 111 -6.94 1.76 -10.36
N TYR A 112 -5.73 2.28 -10.29
CA TYR A 112 -4.52 1.61 -10.75
C TYR A 112 -3.63 1.19 -9.59
N ALA A 113 -2.83 0.15 -9.82
CA ALA A 113 -1.73 -0.24 -8.92
C ALA A 113 -0.60 -0.80 -9.79
N ASP A 114 0.64 -0.57 -9.39
CA ASP A 114 1.80 -0.96 -10.20
C ASP A 114 2.91 -1.61 -9.37
N PRO A 115 2.64 -2.79 -8.77
CA PRO A 115 3.66 -3.50 -8.01
C PRO A 115 4.79 -3.97 -8.90
N TYR A 116 5.99 -4.11 -8.31
CA TYR A 116 7.12 -4.75 -8.99
C TYR A 116 6.71 -6.15 -9.46
N THR A 117 7.09 -6.50 -10.68
CA THR A 117 6.71 -7.79 -11.29
C THR A 117 7.10 -8.99 -10.42
N GLY A 118 8.27 -8.93 -9.79
CA GLY A 118 8.74 -9.98 -8.90
C GLY A 118 8.01 -10.09 -7.56
N ASN A 119 7.21 -9.08 -7.21
CA ASN A 119 6.42 -9.10 -5.98
C ASN A 119 5.12 -9.88 -6.20
N THR A 120 5.24 -11.20 -6.34
CA THR A 120 4.11 -12.06 -6.69
C THR A 120 3.00 -12.03 -5.65
N GLY A 121 3.34 -11.87 -4.38
CA GLY A 121 2.34 -11.75 -3.31
C GLY A 121 1.45 -10.54 -3.49
N SER A 122 2.04 -9.39 -3.85
CA SER A 122 1.29 -8.16 -4.11
C SER A 122 0.41 -8.27 -5.35
N VAL A 123 0.95 -8.85 -6.43
CA VAL A 123 0.16 -9.06 -7.66
C VAL A 123 -1.06 -9.92 -7.37
N ARG A 124 -0.88 -11.03 -6.67
CA ARG A 124 -1.98 -11.93 -6.30
C ARG A 124 -3.02 -11.26 -5.40
N LEU A 125 -2.55 -10.47 -4.45
CA LEU A 125 -3.45 -9.72 -3.56
C LEU A 125 -4.36 -8.80 -4.37
N LEU A 126 -3.80 -8.04 -5.29
CA LEU A 126 -4.55 -7.13 -6.14
C LEU A 126 -5.53 -7.87 -7.04
N GLU A 127 -5.10 -8.99 -7.64
CA GLU A 127 -5.98 -9.81 -8.48
C GLU A 127 -7.16 -10.37 -7.66
N ARG A 128 -6.93 -10.78 -6.42
CA ARG A 128 -8.00 -11.23 -5.52
C ARG A 128 -9.00 -10.12 -5.20
N CYS A 129 -8.56 -8.86 -5.25
CA CYS A 129 -9.43 -7.71 -5.03
C CYS A 129 -10.12 -7.23 -6.30
N GLY A 130 -9.97 -7.95 -7.41
CA GLY A 130 -10.66 -7.64 -8.66
C GLY A 130 -9.84 -6.86 -9.68
N PHE A 131 -8.58 -6.55 -9.39
CA PHE A 131 -7.71 -5.88 -10.34
C PHE A 131 -7.33 -6.84 -11.47
N THR A 132 -7.21 -6.31 -12.69
CA THR A 132 -6.79 -7.08 -13.86
C THR A 132 -5.56 -6.43 -14.47
N ARG A 133 -4.74 -7.24 -15.16
CA ARG A 133 -3.50 -6.76 -15.77
C ARG A 133 -3.81 -5.88 -16.97
N ALA A 134 -3.17 -4.72 -17.04
CA ALA A 134 -3.36 -3.74 -18.11
C ALA A 134 -2.08 -3.43 -18.88
N GLY A 135 -0.93 -3.94 -18.44
CA GLY A 135 0.34 -3.70 -19.11
C GLY A 135 1.51 -3.71 -18.15
N THR A 136 2.58 -3.05 -18.54
CA THR A 136 3.81 -2.94 -17.75
C THR A 136 4.28 -1.50 -17.74
N VAL A 137 5.01 -1.14 -16.67
CA VAL A 137 5.64 0.17 -16.50
C VAL A 137 7.06 -0.07 -16.01
N TRP A 138 8.01 0.70 -16.52
CA TRP A 138 9.40 0.59 -16.11
C TRP A 138 9.79 1.76 -15.22
N TYR A 139 10.39 1.45 -14.07
CA TYR A 139 11.00 2.42 -13.17
C TYR A 139 12.50 2.10 -13.11
N GLY A 140 13.30 2.85 -13.88
CA GLY A 140 14.69 2.49 -14.09
C GLY A 140 14.80 1.12 -14.76
N ASP A 141 15.53 0.20 -14.14
CA ASP A 141 15.71 -1.17 -14.64
C ASP A 141 14.66 -2.15 -14.12
N ASN A 142 13.69 -1.68 -13.33
CA ASN A 142 12.69 -2.54 -12.72
C ASN A 142 11.38 -2.52 -13.49
N GLU A 143 10.93 -3.69 -13.93
CA GLU A 143 9.64 -3.85 -14.57
C GLU A 143 8.54 -3.99 -13.52
N HIS A 144 7.50 -3.19 -13.66
CA HIS A 144 6.31 -3.24 -12.82
C HIS A 144 5.11 -3.65 -13.64
N ILE A 145 4.19 -4.41 -13.05
CA ILE A 145 2.93 -4.75 -13.69
C ILE A 145 1.93 -3.64 -13.39
N LEU A 146 1.30 -3.12 -14.44
CA LEU A 146 0.19 -2.19 -14.27
C LEU A 146 -1.10 -2.99 -14.16
N LEU A 147 -1.80 -2.81 -13.06
CA LEU A 147 -3.09 -3.43 -12.78
C LEU A 147 -4.16 -2.35 -12.69
N VAL A 148 -5.39 -2.70 -13.05
CA VAL A 148 -6.50 -1.76 -13.04
C VAL A 148 -7.77 -2.39 -12.49
N LEU A 149 -8.49 -1.63 -11.70
CA LEU A 149 -9.81 -1.98 -11.19
C LEU A 149 -10.83 -1.03 -11.83
N HIS A 150 -11.75 -1.59 -12.61
CA HIS A 150 -12.77 -0.79 -13.33
C HIS A 150 -14.09 -0.70 -12.59
N ALA A 151 -14.38 -1.67 -11.75
CA ALA A 151 -15.69 -1.76 -11.11
C ALA A 151 -15.67 -1.41 -9.62
#